data_62b0a290bbdc61d9663256af471eb125
#
_entry.id   62b0a290bbdc61d9663256af471eb125
#
_cell.length_a   1.000
_cell.length_b   1.000
_cell.length_c   1.000
_cell.angle_alpha   90.00
_cell.angle_beta   90.00
_cell.angle_gamma   90.00
#
_symmetry.space_group_name_H-M   'P 1'
#
loop_
_entity.id
_entity.type
_entity.pdbx_description
1 polymer ?
#
loop_
_entity_poly.entity_id
_entity_poly.type
_entity_poly.pdbx_seq_one_letter_code
_entity_poly.pdbx_strand_id
1 'polypeptide(L)'
;MKTFQTFDISAEYDAIHRTFPCHKDAPVIGLTGNFQEGACTLLEGYFTSILKAGGIPFIIPPVDETNSLINSLNALDGLLLTGGADINPLFLGEEPIKELHSINPRRDRQELLLAKLAADRQIPILGICRGIQVMNAAFGGSLYQDIHVQMEGERIKHDQDLGRGYASHTVRIEKDSLLYKLFETEILPVNSFHHQAVKEVAPGFRVTARSSDGVIEAMESTECKSMMGVQWHPECFILENNTCMMPVFHWLIQESTSFREAKKLHSRMITLDSHCDTPMFFDQGINFATRDKKILVDLHKMTEGHLDATIMVAYLKQLERTD
;
A
#
# COMPACT_ATOMS: atom_id res chain seq x y z
N MET A 1 -42.45 1.27 22.93
CA MET A 1 -42.14 -0.09 22.52
C MET A 1 -41.02 -0.03 21.47
N LYS A 2 -39.83 -0.54 21.74
CA LYS A 2 -38.82 -0.72 20.71
C LYS A 2 -39.27 -1.89 19.86
N THR A 3 -39.68 -1.65 18.62
CA THR A 3 -39.93 -2.69 17.62
C THR A 3 -38.61 -3.38 17.33
N PHE A 4 -38.47 -4.65 17.70
CA PHE A 4 -37.39 -5.48 17.19
C PHE A 4 -37.63 -5.62 15.68
N GLN A 5 -36.68 -5.09 14.91
CA GLN A 5 -36.67 -5.33 13.48
C GLN A 5 -36.30 -6.81 13.30
N THR A 6 -37.27 -7.63 12.98
CA THR A 6 -37.03 -9.04 12.67
C THR A 6 -36.33 -9.12 11.32
N PHE A 7 -35.14 -9.68 11.28
CA PHE A 7 -34.42 -10.00 10.05
C PHE A 7 -35.17 -11.12 9.33
N ASP A 8 -35.70 -10.82 8.14
CA ASP A 8 -36.33 -11.79 7.26
C ASP A 8 -35.38 -12.19 6.15
N ILE A 9 -34.69 -13.30 6.34
CA ILE A 9 -33.69 -13.82 5.39
C ILE A 9 -34.29 -14.15 4.02
N SER A 10 -35.57 -14.59 3.97
CA SER A 10 -36.24 -14.91 2.70
C SER A 10 -36.52 -13.66 1.89
N ALA A 11 -37.00 -12.60 2.55
CA ALA A 11 -37.26 -11.32 1.91
C ALA A 11 -35.95 -10.68 1.38
N GLU A 12 -34.85 -10.73 2.15
CA GLU A 12 -33.54 -10.24 1.74
C GLU A 12 -32.99 -11.05 0.55
N TYR A 13 -33.07 -12.37 0.64
CA TYR A 13 -32.62 -13.27 -0.42
C TYR A 13 -33.38 -13.03 -1.73
N ASP A 14 -34.70 -12.91 -1.67
CA ASP A 14 -35.54 -12.61 -2.82
C ASP A 14 -35.25 -11.23 -3.40
N ALA A 15 -34.98 -10.23 -2.54
CA ALA A 15 -34.62 -8.88 -2.99
C ALA A 15 -33.30 -8.89 -3.81
N ILE A 16 -32.29 -9.64 -3.38
CA ILE A 16 -31.02 -9.82 -4.10
C ILE A 16 -31.25 -10.40 -5.50
N HIS A 17 -32.17 -11.37 -5.63
CA HIS A 17 -32.41 -12.08 -6.89
C HIS A 17 -33.38 -11.36 -7.84
N ARG A 18 -34.13 -10.36 -7.39
CA ARG A 18 -35.05 -9.56 -8.24
C ARG A 18 -34.33 -8.62 -9.19
N THR A 19 -33.11 -8.24 -8.85
CA THR A 19 -32.31 -7.29 -9.64
C THR A 19 -31.11 -8.00 -10.26
N PHE A 20 -31.29 -8.57 -11.44
CA PHE A 20 -30.21 -9.21 -12.21
C PHE A 20 -29.85 -8.40 -13.45
N PRO A 21 -28.59 -8.31 -13.79
CA PRO A 21 -27.33 -8.40 -13.02
C PRO A 21 -26.91 -6.99 -12.56
N CYS A 22 -27.05 -6.62 -11.31
CA CYS A 22 -26.66 -5.28 -10.86
C CYS A 22 -25.29 -5.26 -10.15
N HIS A 23 -24.42 -6.23 -10.45
CA HIS A 23 -23.07 -6.21 -9.89
C HIS A 23 -22.21 -5.22 -10.63
N LYS A 24 -21.92 -4.08 -10.02
CA LYS A 24 -20.84 -3.23 -10.46
C LYS A 24 -19.54 -4.05 -10.31
N ASP A 25 -18.76 -4.06 -11.37
CA ASP A 25 -17.46 -4.71 -11.37
C ASP A 25 -16.47 -3.90 -10.52
N ALA A 26 -16.50 -4.10 -9.19
CA ALA A 26 -15.71 -3.35 -8.21
C ALA A 26 -14.34 -3.99 -7.97
N PRO A 27 -13.26 -3.21 -7.76
CA PRO A 27 -11.94 -3.74 -7.49
C PRO A 27 -11.86 -4.39 -6.11
N VAL A 28 -11.07 -5.47 -5.99
CA VAL A 28 -10.79 -6.17 -4.74
C VAL A 28 -9.58 -5.55 -4.07
N ILE A 29 -9.78 -5.00 -2.88
CA ILE A 29 -8.73 -4.35 -2.09
C ILE A 29 -8.33 -5.24 -0.92
N GLY A 30 -7.08 -5.67 -0.89
CA GLY A 30 -6.51 -6.39 0.24
C GLY A 30 -6.23 -5.43 1.40
N LEU A 31 -6.73 -5.75 2.58
CA LEU A 31 -6.47 -5.02 3.82
C LEU A 31 -5.66 -5.89 4.76
N THR A 32 -4.49 -5.44 5.18
CA THR A 32 -3.68 -6.21 6.12
C THR A 32 -4.30 -6.21 7.51
N GLY A 33 -4.54 -7.41 8.05
CA GLY A 33 -5.09 -7.59 9.39
C GLY A 33 -4.02 -7.50 10.48
N ASN A 34 -4.42 -7.09 11.68
CA ASN A 34 -3.61 -7.21 12.87
C ASN A 34 -3.73 -8.63 13.45
N PHE A 35 -2.71 -9.08 14.20
CA PHE A 35 -2.73 -10.37 14.87
C PHE A 35 -2.55 -10.13 16.38
N GLN A 36 -3.58 -10.44 17.13
CA GLN A 36 -3.58 -10.26 18.57
C GLN A 36 -4.29 -11.44 19.23
N GLU A 37 -3.68 -12.00 20.27
CA GLU A 37 -4.24 -13.11 21.06
C GLU A 37 -4.73 -14.33 20.24
N GLY A 38 -4.02 -14.62 19.13
CA GLY A 38 -4.40 -15.73 18.26
C GLY A 38 -5.49 -15.41 17.24
N ALA A 39 -6.00 -14.18 17.22
CA ALA A 39 -7.04 -13.73 16.29
C ALA A 39 -6.49 -12.71 15.27
N CYS A 40 -7.01 -12.78 14.04
CA CYS A 40 -6.86 -11.70 13.08
C CYS A 40 -7.93 -10.64 13.34
N THR A 41 -7.52 -9.39 13.57
CA THR A 41 -8.42 -8.26 13.84
C THR A 41 -8.19 -7.13 12.85
N LEU A 42 -9.26 -6.37 12.55
CA LEU A 42 -9.21 -5.18 11.71
C LEU A 42 -10.24 -4.16 12.21
N LEU A 43 -9.84 -2.90 12.38
CA LEU A 43 -10.75 -1.84 12.76
C LEU A 43 -11.76 -1.55 11.63
N GLU A 44 -13.01 -1.32 12.03
CA GLU A 44 -14.14 -1.11 11.12
C GLU A 44 -13.90 0.02 10.10
N GLY A 45 -13.25 1.09 10.51
CA GLY A 45 -12.99 2.25 9.65
C GLY A 45 -12.32 1.91 8.32
N TYR A 46 -11.39 0.96 8.31
CA TYR A 46 -10.68 0.56 7.09
C TYR A 46 -11.60 -0.07 6.05
N PHE A 47 -12.33 -1.13 6.41
CA PHE A 47 -13.20 -1.81 5.43
C PHE A 47 -14.45 -0.99 5.08
N THR A 48 -14.98 -0.21 6.02
CA THR A 48 -16.09 0.72 5.75
C THR A 48 -15.69 1.80 4.76
N SER A 49 -14.45 2.33 4.84
CA SER A 49 -13.95 3.32 3.89
C SER A 49 -13.82 2.74 2.47
N ILE A 50 -13.33 1.52 2.33
CA ILE A 50 -13.26 0.83 1.04
C ILE A 50 -14.65 0.58 0.45
N LEU A 51 -15.61 0.12 1.26
CA LEU A 51 -17.01 -0.08 0.84
C LEU A 51 -17.65 1.23 0.37
N LYS A 52 -17.50 2.31 1.15
CA LYS A 52 -18.04 3.64 0.80
C LYS A 52 -17.38 4.22 -0.46
N ALA A 53 -16.12 3.88 -0.73
CA ALA A 53 -15.42 4.28 -1.95
C ALA A 53 -15.78 3.42 -3.17
N GLY A 54 -16.52 2.32 -3.01
CA GLY A 54 -17.00 1.45 -4.07
C GLY A 54 -16.09 0.26 -4.39
N GLY A 55 -15.18 -0.13 -3.47
CA GLY A 55 -14.34 -1.33 -3.56
C GLY A 55 -14.89 -2.50 -2.75
N ILE A 56 -14.30 -3.67 -2.96
CA ILE A 56 -14.57 -4.89 -2.20
C ILE A 56 -13.41 -5.10 -1.21
N PRO A 57 -13.62 -4.97 0.11
CA PRO A 57 -12.58 -5.22 1.09
C PRO A 57 -12.32 -6.73 1.26
N PHE A 58 -11.06 -7.14 1.20
CA PHE A 58 -10.60 -8.51 1.45
C PHE A 58 -9.53 -8.49 2.54
N ILE A 59 -9.80 -9.12 3.68
CA ILE A 59 -8.86 -9.12 4.81
C ILE A 59 -7.79 -10.17 4.58
N ILE A 60 -6.52 -9.73 4.61
CA ILE A 60 -5.34 -10.61 4.53
C ILE A 60 -4.89 -10.91 5.96
N PRO A 61 -5.10 -12.12 6.47
CA PRO A 61 -4.63 -12.48 7.80
C PRO A 61 -3.11 -12.58 7.83
N PRO A 62 -2.45 -12.27 8.97
CA PRO A 62 -1.01 -12.47 9.11
C PRO A 62 -0.64 -13.97 9.04
N VAL A 63 0.08 -14.34 7.96
CA VAL A 63 0.52 -15.71 7.70
C VAL A 63 2.02 -15.74 7.38
N ASP A 64 2.68 -16.85 7.67
CA ASP A 64 4.12 -17.02 7.42
C ASP A 64 4.40 -17.68 6.06
N GLU A 65 3.39 -18.27 5.43
CA GLU A 65 3.52 -19.09 4.24
C GLU A 65 3.59 -18.19 2.97
N THR A 66 4.72 -18.27 2.25
CA THR A 66 5.04 -17.38 1.12
C THR A 66 4.11 -17.58 -0.08
N ASN A 67 3.71 -18.81 -0.41
CA ASN A 67 2.80 -19.06 -1.52
C ASN A 67 1.42 -18.44 -1.27
N SER A 68 0.98 -18.42 -0.01
CA SER A 68 -0.26 -17.77 0.40
C SER A 68 -0.22 -16.26 0.13
N LEU A 69 0.92 -15.61 0.39
CA LEU A 69 1.11 -14.18 0.09
C LEU A 69 1.03 -13.91 -1.41
N ILE A 70 1.72 -14.72 -2.22
CA ILE A 70 1.71 -14.60 -3.67
C ILE A 70 0.30 -14.79 -4.23
N ASN A 71 -0.41 -15.83 -3.77
CA ASN A 71 -1.77 -16.11 -4.20
C ASN A 71 -2.75 -15.01 -3.77
N SER A 72 -2.57 -14.44 -2.58
CA SER A 72 -3.36 -13.28 -2.16
C SER A 72 -3.18 -12.11 -3.12
N LEU A 73 -1.93 -11.75 -3.48
CA LEU A 73 -1.66 -10.66 -4.44
C LEU A 73 -2.27 -10.93 -5.83
N ASN A 74 -2.30 -12.19 -6.29
CA ASN A 74 -2.93 -12.53 -7.56
C ASN A 74 -4.45 -12.25 -7.57
N ALA A 75 -5.10 -12.37 -6.40
CA ALA A 75 -6.53 -12.14 -6.23
C ALA A 75 -6.90 -10.65 -6.04
N LEU A 76 -5.92 -9.77 -5.80
CA LEU A 76 -6.14 -8.38 -5.47
C LEU A 76 -5.99 -7.47 -6.69
N ASP A 77 -6.65 -6.32 -6.60
CA ASP A 77 -6.53 -5.20 -7.54
C ASP A 77 -5.88 -3.97 -6.88
N GLY A 78 -5.85 -3.92 -5.54
CA GLY A 78 -5.18 -2.90 -4.74
C GLY A 78 -4.84 -3.41 -3.35
N LEU A 79 -3.95 -2.72 -2.65
CA LEU A 79 -3.48 -3.06 -1.31
C LEU A 79 -3.59 -1.86 -0.36
N LEU A 80 -4.21 -2.07 0.80
CA LEU A 80 -4.24 -1.15 1.92
C LEU A 80 -3.42 -1.73 3.07
N LEU A 81 -2.26 -1.13 3.36
CA LEU A 81 -1.46 -1.41 4.56
C LEU A 81 -2.03 -0.61 5.71
N THR A 82 -2.56 -1.29 6.71
CA THR A 82 -3.32 -0.67 7.81
C THR A 82 -2.44 -0.24 8.98
N GLY A 83 -2.96 0.62 9.84
CA GLY A 83 -2.34 0.99 11.11
C GLY A 83 -2.19 -0.19 12.08
N GLY A 84 -1.51 0.00 13.19
CA GLY A 84 -1.33 -1.03 14.21
C GLY A 84 -0.09 -0.86 15.07
N ALA A 85 0.39 -1.96 15.65
CA ALA A 85 1.55 -2.03 16.51
C ALA A 85 2.86 -1.56 15.84
N ASP A 86 3.88 -1.29 16.63
CA ASP A 86 5.19 -0.85 16.15
C ASP A 86 5.84 -1.90 15.23
N ILE A 87 6.71 -1.44 14.34
CA ILE A 87 7.55 -2.32 13.54
C ILE A 87 8.76 -2.75 14.39
N ASN A 88 9.06 -4.04 14.38
CA ASN A 88 10.22 -4.57 15.07
C ASN A 88 11.52 -3.97 14.47
N PRO A 89 12.30 -3.18 15.23
CA PRO A 89 13.49 -2.51 14.72
C PRO A 89 14.58 -3.47 14.25
N LEU A 90 14.58 -4.73 14.70
CA LEU A 90 15.51 -5.74 14.20
C LEU A 90 15.37 -6.02 12.70
N PHE A 91 14.19 -5.80 12.12
CA PHE A 91 14.02 -5.86 10.64
C PHE A 91 14.72 -4.70 9.91
N LEU A 92 15.04 -3.61 10.64
CA LEU A 92 15.76 -2.45 10.13
C LEU A 92 17.25 -2.47 10.52
N GLY A 93 17.71 -3.52 11.21
CA GLY A 93 19.07 -3.64 11.71
C GLY A 93 19.37 -2.72 12.91
N GLU A 94 18.34 -2.31 13.63
CA GLU A 94 18.43 -1.44 14.81
C GLU A 94 18.07 -2.21 16.09
N GLU A 95 18.68 -1.83 17.22
CA GLU A 95 18.29 -2.31 18.54
C GLU A 95 17.03 -1.58 19.03
N PRO A 96 16.12 -2.28 19.77
CA PRO A 96 14.92 -1.66 20.30
C PRO A 96 15.26 -0.67 21.43
N ILE A 97 14.67 0.52 21.39
CA ILE A 97 14.73 1.47 22.49
C ILE A 97 13.67 1.12 23.55
N LYS A 98 13.82 1.71 24.75
CA LYS A 98 12.93 1.44 25.88
C LYS A 98 11.46 1.83 25.62
N GLU A 99 11.26 2.87 24.83
CA GLU A 99 9.95 3.45 24.48
C GLU A 99 9.21 2.70 23.38
N LEU A 100 9.82 1.65 22.80
CA LEU A 100 9.15 0.78 21.83
C LEU A 100 7.94 0.11 22.48
N HIS A 101 6.78 0.17 21.81
CA HIS A 101 5.57 -0.49 22.27
C HIS A 101 5.50 -1.95 21.80
N SER A 102 4.28 -2.47 21.67
CA SER A 102 4.06 -3.84 21.19
C SER A 102 4.45 -4.01 19.73
N ILE A 103 5.10 -5.12 19.41
CA ILE A 103 5.51 -5.50 18.06
C ILE A 103 4.83 -6.82 17.64
N ASN A 104 4.70 -7.04 16.33
CA ASN A 104 4.19 -8.29 15.79
C ASN A 104 5.09 -8.77 14.62
N PRO A 105 6.16 -9.54 14.90
CA PRO A 105 7.14 -9.93 13.89
C PRO A 105 6.55 -10.74 12.71
N ARG A 106 5.46 -11.50 12.94
CA ARG A 106 4.76 -12.22 11.86
C ARG A 106 4.10 -11.24 10.89
N ARG A 107 3.40 -10.25 11.43
CA ARG A 107 2.77 -9.19 10.65
C ARG A 107 3.83 -8.33 9.93
N ASP A 108 4.92 -7.97 10.63
CA ASP A 108 6.02 -7.19 10.07
C ASP A 108 6.62 -7.87 8.85
N ARG A 109 7.01 -9.16 9.00
CA ARG A 109 7.56 -9.94 7.89
C ARG A 109 6.62 -9.99 6.69
N GLN A 110 5.35 -10.27 6.95
CA GLN A 110 4.34 -10.35 5.90
C GLN A 110 4.15 -9.02 5.17
N GLU A 111 3.96 -7.92 5.89
CA GLU A 111 3.66 -6.63 5.27
C GLU A 111 4.87 -6.04 4.54
N LEU A 112 6.09 -6.22 5.07
CA LEU A 112 7.32 -5.84 4.36
C LEU A 112 7.45 -6.58 3.02
N LEU A 113 7.12 -7.89 2.99
CA LEU A 113 7.11 -8.67 1.75
C LEU A 113 5.97 -8.25 0.82
N LEU A 114 4.75 -8.07 1.34
CA LEU A 114 3.59 -7.64 0.54
C LEU A 114 3.84 -6.30 -0.13
N ALA A 115 4.42 -5.32 0.60
CA ALA A 115 4.74 -4.01 0.03
C ALA A 115 5.69 -4.12 -1.17
N LYS A 116 6.76 -4.93 -1.05
CA LYS A 116 7.72 -5.14 -2.14
C LYS A 116 7.10 -5.89 -3.32
N LEU A 117 6.43 -7.01 -3.06
CA LEU A 117 5.84 -7.85 -4.10
C LEU A 117 4.68 -7.16 -4.83
N ALA A 118 3.90 -6.34 -4.13
CA ALA A 118 2.85 -5.53 -4.73
C ALA A 118 3.41 -4.41 -5.60
N ALA A 119 4.46 -3.71 -5.14
CA ALA A 119 5.15 -2.68 -5.90
C ALA A 119 5.82 -3.25 -7.17
N ASP A 120 6.47 -4.40 -7.08
CA ASP A 120 7.04 -5.11 -8.24
C ASP A 120 5.99 -5.39 -9.33
N ARG A 121 4.74 -5.60 -8.94
CA ARG A 121 3.59 -5.86 -9.84
C ARG A 121 2.81 -4.60 -10.20
N GLN A 122 3.23 -3.44 -9.71
CA GLN A 122 2.52 -2.16 -9.88
C GLN A 122 1.07 -2.20 -9.35
N ILE A 123 0.79 -3.05 -8.37
CA ILE A 123 -0.49 -3.05 -7.64
C ILE A 123 -0.58 -1.73 -6.85
N PRO A 124 -1.66 -0.95 -6.97
CA PRO A 124 -1.84 0.28 -6.20
C PRO A 124 -1.78 0.02 -4.69
N ILE A 125 -1.00 0.85 -3.97
CA ILE A 125 -0.79 0.72 -2.52
C ILE A 125 -1.13 2.02 -1.81
N LEU A 126 -1.96 1.92 -0.78
CA LEU A 126 -2.17 2.96 0.23
C LEU A 126 -1.64 2.46 1.58
N GLY A 127 -0.73 3.21 2.19
CA GLY A 127 -0.27 2.97 3.57
C GLY A 127 -0.89 3.98 4.54
N ILE A 128 -1.49 3.51 5.64
CA ILE A 128 -2.08 4.35 6.68
C ILE A 128 -1.35 4.12 8.00
N CYS A 129 -0.88 5.18 8.64
CA CYS A 129 -0.18 5.19 9.93
C CYS A 129 1.02 4.21 9.91
N ARG A 130 0.92 3.06 10.56
CA ARG A 130 1.94 2.01 10.44
C ARG A 130 2.20 1.62 8.97
N GLY A 131 1.20 1.71 8.09
CA GLY A 131 1.33 1.38 6.67
C GLY A 131 2.35 2.24 5.91
N ILE A 132 2.44 3.56 6.17
CA ILE A 132 3.48 4.41 5.57
C ILE A 132 4.87 4.00 6.08
N GLN A 133 4.97 3.61 7.34
CA GLN A 133 6.22 3.15 7.96
C GLN A 133 6.68 1.82 7.36
N VAL A 134 5.75 0.87 7.16
CA VAL A 134 6.02 -0.40 6.44
C VAL A 134 6.52 -0.13 5.02
N MET A 135 5.88 0.78 4.28
CA MET A 135 6.33 1.17 2.96
C MET A 135 7.77 1.68 3.00
N ASN A 136 8.05 2.62 3.91
CA ASN A 136 9.40 3.18 4.04
C ASN A 136 10.44 2.11 4.41
N ALA A 137 10.15 1.30 5.42
CA ALA A 137 11.03 0.23 5.89
C ALA A 137 11.29 -0.84 4.81
N ALA A 138 10.27 -1.25 4.07
CA ALA A 138 10.39 -2.25 3.01
C ALA A 138 11.36 -1.82 1.89
N PHE A 139 11.50 -0.53 1.65
CA PHE A 139 12.37 0.01 0.59
C PHE A 139 13.69 0.59 1.10
N GLY A 140 14.01 0.40 2.39
CA GLY A 140 15.32 0.71 2.97
C GLY A 140 15.42 2.10 3.59
N GLY A 141 14.30 2.73 3.91
CA GLY A 141 14.24 3.90 4.77
C GLY A 141 14.31 3.54 6.26
N SER A 142 14.49 4.52 7.13
CA SER A 142 14.56 4.37 8.58
C SER A 142 13.34 4.99 9.29
N LEU A 143 13.15 4.64 10.56
CA LEU A 143 12.04 5.10 11.38
C LEU A 143 12.56 5.74 12.67
N TYR A 144 11.84 6.73 13.18
CA TYR A 144 11.87 7.05 14.60
C TYR A 144 11.08 5.97 15.34
N GLN A 145 11.73 5.27 16.26
CA GLN A 145 11.07 4.29 17.12
C GLN A 145 10.18 4.99 18.15
N ASP A 146 10.52 6.23 18.52
CA ASP A 146 9.70 7.15 19.27
C ASP A 146 10.14 8.59 18.95
N ILE A 147 9.20 9.41 18.46
CA ILE A 147 9.48 10.79 18.06
C ILE A 147 9.80 11.69 19.27
N HIS A 148 9.22 11.40 20.45
CA HIS A 148 9.40 12.24 21.64
C HIS A 148 10.83 12.18 22.19
N VAL A 149 11.51 11.03 22.04
CA VAL A 149 12.87 10.85 22.58
C VAL A 149 13.96 10.91 21.51
N GLN A 150 13.63 10.69 20.24
CA GLN A 150 14.62 10.61 19.17
C GLN A 150 14.62 11.83 18.24
N MET A 151 13.55 12.64 18.22
CA MET A 151 13.44 13.79 17.33
C MET A 151 13.64 15.10 18.10
N GLU A 152 14.68 15.85 17.74
CA GLU A 152 14.87 17.19 18.29
C GLU A 152 13.84 18.16 17.71
N GLY A 153 13.18 18.94 18.60
CA GLY A 153 12.25 20.00 18.19
C GLY A 153 10.83 19.56 17.94
N GLU A 154 10.46 18.31 18.24
CA GLU A 154 9.05 17.88 18.28
C GLU A 154 8.28 18.77 19.24
N ARG A 155 7.12 19.28 18.82
CA ARG A 155 6.30 20.26 19.56
C ARG A 155 4.81 19.97 19.48
N ILE A 156 4.40 19.06 18.59
CA ILE A 156 3.00 18.70 18.36
C ILE A 156 2.71 17.41 19.11
N LYS A 157 1.54 17.33 19.72
CA LYS A 157 1.05 16.09 20.30
C LYS A 157 0.57 15.17 19.19
N HIS A 158 1.41 14.20 18.76
CA HIS A 158 1.10 13.23 17.70
C HIS A 158 0.27 12.04 18.18
N ASP A 159 0.05 11.89 19.48
CA ASP A 159 -0.91 10.94 20.08
C ASP A 159 -1.99 11.74 20.81
N GLN A 160 -3.09 12.06 20.08
CA GLN A 160 -4.13 12.96 20.57
C GLN A 160 -5.05 12.30 21.60
N ASP A 161 -5.58 13.11 22.53
CA ASP A 161 -6.62 12.70 23.48
C ASP A 161 -8.05 12.90 22.97
N LEU A 162 -8.21 13.46 21.75
CA LEU A 162 -9.49 13.70 21.14
C LEU A 162 -10.07 12.42 20.52
N GLY A 163 -11.39 12.42 20.28
CA GLY A 163 -12.04 11.36 19.53
C GLY A 163 -11.42 11.18 18.13
N ARG A 164 -11.39 9.96 17.62
CA ARG A 164 -10.64 9.57 16.41
C ARG A 164 -11.04 10.32 15.14
N GLY A 165 -12.29 10.77 15.04
CA GLY A 165 -12.80 11.54 13.90
C GLY A 165 -12.52 13.05 13.96
N TYR A 166 -11.75 13.54 14.95
CA TYR A 166 -11.40 14.96 15.08
C TYR A 166 -9.97 15.21 14.66
N ALA A 167 -9.76 16.30 13.91
CA ALA A 167 -8.42 16.77 13.59
C ALA A 167 -7.74 17.36 14.84
N SER A 168 -6.46 17.09 15.03
CA SER A 168 -5.66 17.59 16.15
C SER A 168 -4.58 18.59 15.73
N HIS A 169 -4.05 18.46 14.52
CA HIS A 169 -3.05 19.38 13.97
C HIS A 169 -3.23 19.55 12.46
N THR A 170 -2.34 20.28 11.84
CA THR A 170 -2.33 20.48 10.38
C THR A 170 -1.03 19.99 9.79
N VAL A 171 -1.13 19.50 8.56
CA VAL A 171 0.03 19.17 7.72
C VAL A 171 0.12 20.16 6.54
N ARG A 172 1.36 20.46 6.14
CA ARG A 172 1.64 21.23 4.92
C ARG A 172 1.92 20.27 3.79
N ILE A 173 1.17 20.39 2.71
CA ILE A 173 1.22 19.53 1.52
C ILE A 173 2.04 20.21 0.43
N GLU A 174 2.90 19.45 -0.24
CA GLU A 174 3.67 19.88 -1.41
C GLU A 174 2.78 20.01 -2.66
N LYS A 175 2.84 21.18 -3.35
CA LYS A 175 1.93 21.52 -4.47
C LYS A 175 1.99 20.59 -5.69
N ASP A 176 3.13 19.98 -5.94
CA ASP A 176 3.33 19.07 -7.07
C ASP A 176 3.01 17.61 -6.74
N SER A 177 2.51 17.35 -5.51
CA SER A 177 2.21 16.01 -5.01
C SER A 177 0.86 15.47 -5.48
N LEU A 178 0.74 14.13 -5.43
CA LEU A 178 -0.54 13.46 -5.58
C LEU A 178 -1.55 13.91 -4.51
N LEU A 179 -1.08 14.04 -3.27
CA LEU A 179 -1.92 14.47 -2.16
C LEU A 179 -2.52 15.86 -2.40
N TYR A 180 -1.75 16.81 -2.97
CA TYR A 180 -2.27 18.11 -3.34
C TYR A 180 -3.35 18.03 -4.43
N LYS A 181 -3.19 17.14 -5.41
CA LYS A 181 -4.22 16.92 -6.46
C LYS A 181 -5.53 16.37 -5.89
N LEU A 182 -5.46 15.63 -4.78
CA LEU A 182 -6.65 15.05 -4.13
C LEU A 182 -7.40 16.05 -3.25
N PHE A 183 -6.70 16.96 -2.57
CA PHE A 183 -7.31 17.87 -1.60
C PHE A 183 -7.35 19.33 -2.05
N GLU A 184 -6.59 19.71 -3.06
CA GLU A 184 -6.50 21.06 -3.61
C GLU A 184 -6.19 22.14 -2.55
N THR A 185 -5.42 21.77 -1.50
CA THR A 185 -5.02 22.65 -0.40
C THR A 185 -3.59 22.41 0.02
N GLU A 186 -2.90 23.46 0.45
CA GLU A 186 -1.54 23.37 1.04
C GLU A 186 -1.57 23.03 2.54
N ILE A 187 -2.70 23.25 3.21
CA ILE A 187 -2.85 23.00 4.64
C ILE A 187 -4.06 22.10 4.86
N LEU A 188 -3.82 20.93 5.41
CA LEU A 188 -4.87 19.94 5.69
C LEU A 188 -4.91 19.64 7.18
N PRO A 189 -6.07 19.81 7.86
CA PRO A 189 -6.26 19.35 9.22
C PRO A 189 -6.36 17.82 9.26
N VAL A 190 -5.58 17.18 10.15
CA VAL A 190 -5.50 15.73 10.30
C VAL A 190 -5.61 15.30 11.77
N ASN A 191 -6.05 14.06 12.00
CA ASN A 191 -5.96 13.40 13.30
C ASN A 191 -4.58 12.76 13.50
N SER A 192 -4.25 12.34 14.72
CA SER A 192 -2.93 11.79 15.01
C SER A 192 -2.97 10.81 16.16
N PHE A 193 -2.47 9.59 15.95
CA PHE A 193 -2.40 8.50 16.92
C PHE A 193 -1.13 7.68 16.71
N HIS A 194 0.04 8.34 16.75
CA HIS A 194 1.32 7.68 16.55
C HIS A 194 2.41 8.31 17.39
N HIS A 195 3.36 7.51 17.82
CA HIS A 195 4.61 7.92 18.45
C HIS A 195 5.83 7.54 17.58
N GLN A 196 5.63 6.68 16.56
CA GLN A 196 6.61 6.39 15.54
C GLN A 196 6.36 7.21 14.29
N ALA A 197 7.41 7.47 13.49
CA ALA A 197 7.32 8.17 12.22
C ALA A 197 8.47 7.77 11.28
N VAL A 198 8.32 8.09 10.00
CA VAL A 198 9.41 8.01 9.02
C VAL A 198 10.51 8.99 9.41
N LYS A 199 11.76 8.51 9.48
CA LYS A 199 12.96 9.29 9.78
C LYS A 199 13.68 9.67 8.48
N GLU A 200 14.24 8.69 7.78
CA GLU A 200 14.84 8.86 6.47
C GLU A 200 13.96 8.18 5.42
N VAL A 201 13.63 8.94 4.38
CA VAL A 201 12.78 8.43 3.31
C VAL A 201 13.55 7.45 2.45
N ALA A 202 12.94 6.32 2.16
CA ALA A 202 13.51 5.28 1.31
C ALA A 202 13.82 5.80 -0.11
N PRO A 203 14.86 5.26 -0.78
CA PRO A 203 15.06 5.48 -2.21
C PRO A 203 13.80 5.17 -3.03
N GLY A 204 13.51 6.00 -4.03
CA GLY A 204 12.30 5.85 -4.85
C GLY A 204 11.02 6.43 -4.22
N PHE A 205 11.17 7.19 -3.11
CA PHE A 205 10.06 7.93 -2.50
C PHE A 205 10.42 9.41 -2.29
N ARG A 206 9.39 10.24 -2.21
CA ARG A 206 9.51 11.64 -1.81
C ARG A 206 8.49 12.00 -0.74
N VAL A 207 8.84 12.94 0.12
CA VAL A 207 7.92 13.52 1.10
C VAL A 207 6.90 14.39 0.38
N THR A 208 5.62 14.25 0.77
CA THR A 208 4.53 15.04 0.19
C THR A 208 3.75 15.84 1.23
N ALA A 209 3.92 15.54 2.52
CA ALA A 209 3.42 16.40 3.59
C ALA A 209 4.27 16.29 4.85
N ARG A 210 4.32 17.41 5.61
CA ARG A 210 4.94 17.49 6.94
C ARG A 210 4.06 18.28 7.91
N SER A 211 4.13 17.92 9.19
CA SER A 211 3.65 18.73 10.29
C SER A 211 4.53 19.97 10.51
N SER A 212 4.09 20.93 11.33
CA SER A 212 4.86 22.18 11.55
C SER A 212 6.14 21.98 12.36
N ASP A 213 6.28 20.87 13.07
CA ASP A 213 7.50 20.45 13.77
C ASP A 213 8.41 19.55 12.93
N GLY A 214 8.03 19.27 11.68
CA GLY A 214 8.87 18.61 10.70
C GLY A 214 8.67 17.10 10.57
N VAL A 215 7.78 16.48 11.35
CA VAL A 215 7.44 15.06 11.19
C VAL A 215 6.91 14.79 9.79
N ILE A 216 7.38 13.72 9.16
CA ILE A 216 6.91 13.28 7.84
C ILE A 216 5.52 12.68 8.00
N GLU A 217 4.53 13.31 7.38
CA GLU A 217 3.12 12.94 7.50
C GLU A 217 2.58 12.27 6.22
N ALA A 218 3.24 12.46 5.08
CA ALA A 218 2.90 11.73 3.87
C ALA A 218 4.11 11.59 2.95
N MET A 219 4.10 10.52 2.16
CA MET A 219 5.06 10.27 1.10
C MET A 219 4.40 9.53 -0.07
N GLU A 220 4.99 9.67 -1.25
CA GLU A 220 4.58 8.94 -2.45
C GLU A 220 5.79 8.37 -3.18
N SER A 221 5.60 7.28 -3.94
CA SER A 221 6.66 6.71 -4.75
C SER A 221 6.91 7.56 -5.99
N THR A 222 8.19 7.67 -6.37
CA THR A 222 8.65 8.27 -7.64
C THR A 222 8.89 7.22 -8.72
N GLU A 223 8.85 5.94 -8.37
CA GLU A 223 9.10 4.80 -9.26
C GLU A 223 7.83 4.01 -9.55
N CYS A 224 6.97 3.79 -8.53
CA CYS A 224 5.69 3.12 -8.69
C CYS A 224 4.59 4.14 -8.95
N LYS A 225 3.80 3.93 -10.00
CA LYS A 225 2.76 4.87 -10.43
C LYS A 225 1.73 5.19 -9.34
N SER A 226 1.34 4.21 -8.55
CA SER A 226 0.19 4.30 -7.64
C SER A 226 0.53 3.78 -6.24
N MET A 227 1.45 4.48 -5.56
CA MET A 227 1.89 4.12 -4.22
C MET A 227 2.05 5.37 -3.35
N MET A 228 1.21 5.50 -2.32
CA MET A 228 1.16 6.65 -1.41
C MET A 228 0.94 6.17 0.03
N GLY A 229 1.54 6.88 0.99
CA GLY A 229 1.32 6.66 2.42
C GLY A 229 1.01 7.95 3.16
N VAL A 230 0.16 7.84 4.18
CA VAL A 230 -0.19 8.92 5.11
C VAL A 230 0.00 8.45 6.55
N GLN A 231 0.49 9.32 7.44
CA GLN A 231 0.78 8.98 8.82
C GLN A 231 -0.46 9.09 9.72
N TRP A 232 -1.42 9.97 9.37
CA TRP A 232 -2.70 10.09 10.06
C TRP A 232 -3.69 8.98 9.69
N HIS A 233 -4.88 9.02 10.29
CA HIS A 233 -5.94 8.02 10.14
C HIS A 233 -7.16 8.56 9.40
N PRO A 234 -7.16 8.59 8.05
CA PRO A 234 -8.30 9.07 7.25
C PRO A 234 -9.57 8.25 7.45
N GLU A 235 -9.45 6.94 7.75
CA GLU A 235 -10.57 6.02 7.96
C GLU A 235 -11.39 6.36 9.20
N CYS A 236 -10.78 7.01 10.18
CA CYS A 236 -11.48 7.40 11.40
C CYS A 236 -12.52 8.51 11.16
N PHE A 237 -12.21 9.46 10.24
CA PHE A 237 -13.18 10.48 9.84
C PHE A 237 -14.40 9.86 9.15
N ILE A 238 -14.16 8.87 8.27
CA ILE A 238 -15.20 8.19 7.51
C ILE A 238 -16.15 7.40 8.41
N LEU A 239 -15.63 6.81 9.48
CA LEU A 239 -16.42 6.08 10.47
C LEU A 239 -17.39 7.02 11.23
N GLU A 240 -16.98 8.26 11.49
CA GLU A 240 -17.78 9.34 12.08
C GLU A 240 -18.69 10.06 11.06
N ASN A 241 -18.86 9.49 9.85
CA ASN A 241 -19.62 10.08 8.73
C ASN A 241 -19.07 11.43 8.21
N ASN A 242 -17.83 11.76 8.51
CA ASN A 242 -17.13 12.89 7.94
C ASN A 242 -16.37 12.46 6.66
N THR A 243 -16.83 12.92 5.51
CA THR A 243 -16.29 12.49 4.20
C THR A 243 -15.08 13.28 3.74
N CYS A 244 -14.53 14.20 4.53
CA CYS A 244 -13.43 15.07 4.13
C CYS A 244 -12.18 14.29 3.67
N MET A 245 -11.97 13.07 4.17
CA MET A 245 -10.84 12.19 3.82
C MET A 245 -11.16 11.14 2.74
N MET A 246 -12.38 11.13 2.20
CA MET A 246 -12.77 10.21 1.10
C MET A 246 -11.87 10.29 -0.15
N PRO A 247 -11.31 11.45 -0.53
CA PRO A 247 -10.45 11.52 -1.72
C PRO A 247 -9.30 10.50 -1.73
N VAL A 248 -8.71 10.15 -0.58
CA VAL A 248 -7.63 9.16 -0.46
C VAL A 248 -8.12 7.76 -0.85
N PHE A 249 -9.31 7.38 -0.39
CA PHE A 249 -9.91 6.08 -0.70
C PHE A 249 -10.42 6.01 -2.14
N HIS A 250 -11.05 7.08 -2.63
CA HIS A 250 -11.47 7.17 -4.04
C HIS A 250 -10.28 7.01 -4.99
N TRP A 251 -9.13 7.63 -4.65
CA TRP A 251 -7.90 7.46 -5.43
C TRP A 251 -7.48 5.99 -5.47
N LEU A 252 -7.42 5.31 -4.31
CA LEU A 252 -7.04 3.88 -4.28
C LEU A 252 -7.99 3.04 -5.15
N ILE A 253 -9.31 3.27 -5.05
CA ILE A 253 -10.30 2.55 -5.83
C ILE A 253 -10.16 2.83 -7.33
N GLN A 254 -9.91 4.08 -7.73
CA GLN A 254 -9.73 4.47 -9.12
C GLN A 254 -8.48 3.80 -9.73
N GLU A 255 -7.34 3.85 -9.03
CA GLU A 255 -6.10 3.22 -9.48
C GLU A 255 -6.25 1.69 -9.54
N SER A 256 -6.90 1.09 -8.54
CA SER A 256 -7.18 -0.34 -8.50
C SER A 256 -8.12 -0.80 -9.61
N THR A 257 -9.10 0.03 -9.98
CA THR A 257 -9.98 -0.23 -11.13
C THR A 257 -9.18 -0.23 -12.43
N SER A 258 -8.33 0.77 -12.62
CA SER A 258 -7.45 0.87 -13.80
C SER A 258 -6.48 -0.32 -13.90
N PHE A 259 -5.89 -0.72 -12.77
CA PHE A 259 -5.02 -1.89 -12.69
C PHE A 259 -5.77 -3.19 -13.06
N ARG A 260 -6.97 -3.39 -12.54
CA ARG A 260 -7.81 -4.54 -12.85
C ARG A 260 -8.22 -4.59 -14.32
N GLU A 261 -8.59 -3.46 -14.90
CA GLU A 261 -8.93 -3.36 -16.32
C GLU A 261 -7.74 -3.73 -17.19
N ALA A 262 -6.54 -3.24 -16.86
CA ALA A 262 -5.31 -3.63 -17.54
C ALA A 262 -5.04 -5.15 -17.42
N LYS A 263 -5.18 -5.71 -16.22
CA LYS A 263 -5.04 -7.15 -15.95
C LYS A 263 -6.03 -7.99 -16.79
N LYS A 264 -7.30 -7.57 -16.86
CA LYS A 264 -8.33 -8.22 -17.69
C LYS A 264 -8.04 -8.11 -19.20
N LEU A 265 -7.52 -6.97 -19.63
CA LEU A 265 -7.15 -6.78 -21.02
C LEU A 265 -6.01 -7.72 -21.40
N HIS A 266 -4.92 -7.73 -20.63
CA HIS A 266 -3.77 -8.61 -20.86
C HIS A 266 -4.16 -10.09 -20.85
N SER A 267 -5.07 -10.53 -19.97
CA SER A 267 -5.53 -11.92 -19.92
C SER A 267 -6.35 -12.39 -21.15
N ARG A 268 -6.78 -11.46 -22.00
CA ARG A 268 -7.58 -11.73 -23.21
C ARG A 268 -6.81 -11.50 -24.51
N MET A 269 -5.61 -10.98 -24.41
CA MET A 269 -4.76 -10.65 -25.56
C MET A 269 -3.49 -11.49 -25.49
N ILE A 270 -2.90 -11.77 -26.65
CA ILE A 270 -1.52 -12.24 -26.72
C ILE A 270 -0.63 -11.00 -26.70
N THR A 271 0.25 -10.90 -25.71
CA THR A 271 1.18 -9.79 -25.55
C THR A 271 2.57 -10.22 -26.02
N LEU A 272 3.18 -9.38 -26.85
CA LEU A 272 4.50 -9.64 -27.42
C LEU A 272 5.40 -8.41 -27.23
N ASP A 273 6.52 -8.60 -26.56
CA ASP A 273 7.64 -7.67 -26.61
C ASP A 273 8.51 -7.99 -27.83
N SER A 274 8.59 -7.05 -28.76
CA SER A 274 9.30 -7.22 -30.03
C SER A 274 10.81 -7.07 -29.93
N HIS A 275 11.37 -6.67 -28.78
CA HIS A 275 12.81 -6.45 -28.64
C HIS A 275 13.22 -6.52 -27.16
N CYS A 276 13.95 -7.55 -26.80
CA CYS A 276 14.48 -7.76 -25.44
C CYS A 276 15.99 -8.01 -25.47
N ASP A 277 16.75 -7.14 -24.80
CA ASP A 277 18.22 -7.20 -24.74
C ASP A 277 18.74 -8.09 -23.58
N THR A 278 17.90 -8.80 -22.86
CA THR A 278 18.32 -9.70 -21.77
C THR A 278 19.48 -10.64 -22.17
N PRO A 279 19.53 -11.21 -23.41
CA PRO A 279 20.67 -12.06 -23.80
C PRO A 279 22.04 -11.40 -23.71
N MET A 280 22.10 -10.08 -23.83
CA MET A 280 23.35 -9.30 -23.71
C MET A 280 23.99 -9.36 -22.33
N PHE A 281 23.29 -9.88 -21.34
CA PHE A 281 23.73 -10.00 -19.95
C PHE A 281 24.02 -11.45 -19.52
N PHE A 282 23.86 -12.44 -20.41
CA PHE A 282 24.07 -13.85 -20.05
C PHE A 282 25.53 -14.17 -19.74
N ASP A 283 26.48 -13.50 -20.36
CA ASP A 283 27.92 -13.58 -20.05
C ASP A 283 28.25 -13.03 -18.66
N GLN A 284 27.40 -12.20 -18.08
CA GLN A 284 27.51 -11.66 -16.72
C GLN A 284 26.85 -12.56 -15.67
N GLY A 285 26.45 -13.78 -16.03
CA GLY A 285 25.85 -14.75 -15.15
C GLY A 285 24.36 -14.55 -14.86
N ILE A 286 23.67 -13.71 -15.65
CA ILE A 286 22.21 -13.55 -15.53
C ILE A 286 21.50 -14.84 -15.91
N ASN A 287 20.61 -15.29 -15.03
CA ASN A 287 19.72 -16.41 -15.27
C ASN A 287 18.31 -15.90 -15.54
N PHE A 288 17.82 -16.08 -16.77
CA PHE A 288 16.48 -15.64 -17.17
C PHE A 288 15.34 -16.31 -16.40
N ALA A 289 15.56 -17.48 -15.81
CA ALA A 289 14.58 -18.17 -14.99
C ALA A 289 14.45 -17.60 -13.56
N THR A 290 15.33 -16.70 -13.15
CA THR A 290 15.31 -16.05 -11.83
C THR A 290 15.10 -14.56 -11.96
N ARG A 291 14.37 -13.96 -11.00
CA ARG A 291 14.19 -12.50 -10.99
C ARG A 291 15.51 -11.80 -10.75
N ASP A 292 15.90 -10.90 -11.66
CA ASP A 292 17.08 -10.07 -11.53
C ASP A 292 16.78 -8.59 -11.78
N LYS A 293 17.30 -7.70 -10.93
CA LYS A 293 17.09 -6.25 -11.04
C LYS A 293 17.86 -5.63 -12.21
N LYS A 294 18.90 -6.29 -12.73
CA LYS A 294 19.75 -5.79 -13.81
C LYS A 294 19.08 -5.88 -15.19
N ILE A 295 18.08 -6.72 -15.33
CA ILE A 295 17.36 -6.92 -16.59
C ILE A 295 15.89 -6.52 -16.46
N LEU A 296 15.30 -6.04 -17.53
CA LEU A 296 13.89 -5.60 -17.55
C LEU A 296 12.93 -6.76 -17.77
N VAL A 297 13.36 -7.84 -18.42
CA VAL A 297 12.52 -9.01 -18.75
C VAL A 297 13.20 -10.27 -18.24
N ASP A 298 12.50 -11.01 -17.39
CA ASP A 298 12.79 -12.38 -16.93
C ASP A 298 11.47 -13.16 -16.80
N LEU A 299 11.52 -14.47 -16.60
CA LEU A 299 10.31 -15.31 -16.54
C LEU A 299 9.36 -14.90 -15.41
N HIS A 300 9.85 -14.39 -14.28
CA HIS A 300 8.99 -13.90 -13.21
C HIS A 300 8.24 -12.65 -13.63
N LYS A 301 8.95 -11.65 -14.19
CA LYS A 301 8.35 -10.40 -14.67
C LYS A 301 7.38 -10.64 -15.83
N MET A 302 7.69 -11.57 -16.75
CA MET A 302 6.77 -11.99 -17.82
C MET A 302 5.48 -12.56 -17.23
N THR A 303 5.59 -13.48 -16.26
CA THR A 303 4.42 -14.10 -15.62
C THR A 303 3.59 -13.05 -14.87
N GLU A 304 4.23 -12.19 -14.08
CA GLU A 304 3.55 -11.17 -13.27
C GLU A 304 2.91 -10.06 -14.11
N GLY A 305 3.57 -9.67 -15.23
CA GLY A 305 3.09 -8.66 -16.17
C GLY A 305 2.18 -9.21 -17.27
N HIS A 306 1.88 -10.52 -17.28
CA HIS A 306 1.12 -11.19 -18.35
C HIS A 306 1.72 -10.93 -19.74
N LEU A 307 3.05 -11.03 -19.86
CA LEU A 307 3.76 -10.98 -21.13
C LEU A 307 3.92 -12.40 -21.67
N ASP A 308 3.20 -12.73 -22.77
CA ASP A 308 3.15 -14.09 -23.31
C ASP A 308 4.41 -14.46 -24.10
N ALA A 309 5.01 -13.49 -24.80
CA ALA A 309 6.20 -13.72 -25.61
C ALA A 309 7.13 -12.51 -25.63
N THR A 310 8.40 -12.77 -25.83
CA THR A 310 9.43 -11.74 -26.07
C THR A 310 10.43 -12.22 -27.14
N ILE A 311 10.83 -11.30 -28.02
CA ILE A 311 11.88 -11.57 -29.01
C ILE A 311 13.23 -11.25 -28.36
N MET A 312 13.99 -12.29 -28.07
CA MET A 312 15.34 -12.19 -27.54
C MET A 312 16.32 -11.74 -28.63
N VAL A 313 16.90 -10.56 -28.46
CA VAL A 313 17.84 -9.99 -29.41
C VAL A 313 19.26 -10.24 -28.95
N ALA A 314 20.06 -10.86 -29.80
CA ALA A 314 21.50 -10.95 -29.60
C ALA A 314 22.17 -10.16 -30.73
N TYR A 315 22.78 -9.03 -30.41
CA TYR A 315 23.56 -8.26 -31.34
C TYR A 315 25.00 -8.18 -30.89
N LEU A 316 25.92 -8.12 -31.86
CA LEU A 316 27.34 -7.88 -31.60
C LEU A 316 27.63 -6.40 -31.73
N LYS A 317 28.21 -5.83 -30.68
CA LYS A 317 28.72 -4.45 -30.75
C LYS A 317 29.74 -4.36 -31.87
N GLN A 318 29.47 -3.53 -32.86
CA GLN A 318 30.47 -3.23 -33.91
C GLN A 318 31.57 -2.40 -33.29
N LEU A 319 32.73 -3.00 -33.12
CA LEU A 319 33.96 -2.31 -32.79
C LEU A 319 34.57 -1.78 -34.08
N GLU A 320 35.46 -0.73 -33.97
CA GLU A 320 36.25 -0.29 -35.10
C GLU A 320 37.01 -1.49 -35.67
N ARG A 321 37.00 -1.63 -37.00
CA ARG A 321 37.81 -2.65 -37.67
C ARG A 321 39.26 -2.38 -37.35
N THR A 322 39.89 -3.25 -36.59
CA THR A 322 41.35 -3.35 -36.55
C THR A 322 41.75 -4.24 -37.72
N ASP A 323 42.45 -3.65 -38.68
CA ASP A 323 43.04 -4.37 -39.78
C ASP A 323 44.10 -5.36 -39.28
#